data_027d9789caf920003345d59b842d276c
#
_entry.id   027d9789caf920003345d59b842d276c
#
_cell.length_a   1.000
_cell.length_b   1.000
_cell.length_c   1.000
_cell.angle_alpha   90.00
_cell.angle_beta   90.00
_cell.angle_gamma   90.00
#
_symmetry.space_group_name_H-M   'P 1'
#
loop_
_entity.id
_entity.type
_entity.pdbx_description
1 polymer ?
#
loop_
_entity_poly.entity_id
_entity_poly.type
_entity_poly.pdbx_seq_one_letter_code
_entity_poly.pdbx_strand_id
1 'polypeptide(L)' 'MFEDLLINSQSYHKYYLFSTGTDLKARYYDTRKEAEIAMNQYCRKHNIIVECTEYDKHERKYSNHQGVRFYINRV' A
#
# COMPACT_ATOMS: atom_id res chain seq x y z
N MET A 1 -28.39 -5.45 -10.82
CA MET A 1 -28.09 -5.55 -10.10
C MET A 1 -27.76 -5.43 -9.54
N PHE A 2 -27.68 -5.44 -9.76
CA PHE A 2 -27.23 -5.50 -9.00
C PHE A 2 -26.59 -5.71 -8.76
N GLU A 3 -26.57 -5.93 -9.37
CA GLU A 3 -25.98 -6.24 -8.89
C GLU A 3 -25.25 -6.01 -8.95
N ASP A 4 -25.22 -5.68 -9.57
CA ASP A 4 -24.49 -5.51 -9.34
C ASP A 4 -24.08 -5.05 -8.97
N LEU A 5 -24.37 -4.57 -9.28
CA LEU A 5 -23.89 -4.11 -8.59
C LEU A 5 -23.54 -4.17 -7.55
N LEU A 6 -23.56 -4.38 -7.11
CA LEU A 6 -23.03 -4.56 -6.09
C LEU A 6 -21.91 -5.27 -5.99
N ILE A 7 -21.82 -6.01 -6.45
CA ILE A 7 -20.75 -6.62 -6.68
C ILE A 7 -19.64 -5.88 -6.97
N ASN A 8 -19.85 -4.82 -7.46
CA ASN A 8 -18.83 -3.99 -7.83
C ASN A 8 -18.01 -3.49 -6.77
N SER A 9 -18.44 -3.56 -5.59
CA SER A 9 -17.70 -2.99 -4.49
C SER A 9 -16.30 -3.53 -4.41
N GLN A 10 -16.08 -4.74 -4.82
CA GLN A 10 -14.77 -5.29 -4.72
C GLN A 10 -13.81 -4.67 -5.70
N SER A 11 -14.30 -4.23 -6.79
CA SER A 11 -13.44 -3.68 -7.79
C SER A 11 -12.94 -2.31 -7.44
N TYR A 12 -13.42 -1.74 -6.33
CA TYR A 12 -12.98 -0.43 -5.94
C TYR A 12 -11.65 -0.44 -5.22
N HIS A 13 -11.26 -1.57 -4.66
CA HIS A 13 -10.00 -1.66 -3.94
C HIS A 13 -8.91 -2.05 -4.91
N LYS A 14 -8.28 -1.04 -5.47
CA LYS A 14 -7.35 -1.23 -6.58
C LYS A 14 -5.90 -1.35 -6.21
N TYR A 15 -5.54 -1.00 -5.01
CA TYR A 15 -4.15 -1.01 -4.58
C TYR A 15 -4.01 -1.73 -3.26
N TYR A 16 -2.96 -2.53 -3.15
CA TYR A 16 -2.72 -3.34 -1.97
C TYR A 16 -1.41 -2.89 -1.33
N LEU A 17 -1.48 -2.48 -0.08
CA LEU A 17 -0.32 -2.07 0.69
C LEU A 17 0.04 -3.18 1.66
N PHE A 18 1.27 -3.64 1.62
CA PHE A 18 1.76 -4.57 2.63
C PHE A 18 3.23 -4.29 2.93
N SER A 19 3.73 -4.89 3.98
CA SER A 19 5.04 -4.57 4.49
C SER A 19 5.72 -5.82 5.02
N THR A 20 7.05 -5.84 4.97
CA THR A 20 7.85 -6.82 5.66
C THR A 20 8.79 -6.06 6.60
N GLY A 21 9.14 -6.69 7.72
CA GLY A 21 9.98 -6.05 8.72
C GLY A 21 9.23 -5.11 9.64
N THR A 22 7.91 -5.06 9.56
CA THR A 22 7.08 -4.26 10.45
C THR A 22 5.83 -5.04 10.81
N ASP A 23 5.02 -4.50 11.71
CA ASP A 23 3.75 -5.10 12.06
C ASP A 23 2.57 -4.40 11.39
N LEU A 24 2.83 -3.61 10.35
CA LEU A 24 1.75 -3.00 9.59
C LEU A 24 0.90 -4.08 8.95
N LYS A 25 -0.40 -4.01 9.17
CA LYS A 25 -1.31 -4.97 8.57
C LYS A 25 -1.61 -4.60 7.13
N ALA A 26 -1.59 -5.61 6.27
CA ALA A 26 -1.88 -5.42 4.87
C ALA A 26 -3.30 -4.93 4.67
N ARG A 27 -3.49 -4.07 3.69
CA ARG A 27 -4.78 -3.46 3.45
C ARG A 27 -4.96 -3.02 2.02
N TYR A 28 -6.21 -3.01 1.55
CA TYR A 28 -6.53 -2.52 0.22
C TYR A 28 -6.97 -1.06 0.29
N TYR A 29 -6.68 -0.33 -0.77
CA TYR A 29 -7.04 1.08 -0.89
C TYR A 29 -7.57 1.35 -2.29
N ASP A 30 -8.41 2.35 -2.43
CA ASP A 30 -9.00 2.68 -3.72
C ASP A 30 -8.00 3.37 -4.64
N THR A 31 -7.07 4.13 -4.08
CA THR A 31 -6.08 4.84 -4.88
C THR A 31 -4.69 4.61 -4.31
N ARG A 32 -3.70 4.76 -5.19
CA ARG A 32 -2.31 4.67 -4.74
C ARG A 32 -2.01 5.73 -3.70
N LYS A 33 -2.55 6.92 -3.89
CA LYS A 33 -2.29 8.01 -2.98
C LYS A 33 -2.76 7.69 -1.56
N GLU A 34 -3.92 7.07 -1.44
CA GLU A 34 -4.42 6.66 -0.14
C GLU A 34 -3.49 5.64 0.51
N ALA A 35 -2.98 4.71 -0.27
CA ALA A 35 -2.04 3.72 0.24
C ALA A 35 -0.74 4.40 0.69
N GLU A 36 -0.26 5.36 -0.08
CA GLU A 36 0.95 6.11 0.28
C GLU A 36 0.76 6.92 1.55
N ILE A 37 -0.39 7.54 1.70
CA ILE A 37 -0.69 8.30 2.92
C ILE A 37 -0.69 7.38 4.13
N ALA A 38 -1.31 6.22 4.00
CA ALA A 38 -1.36 5.26 5.10
C ALA A 38 0.05 4.79 5.48
N MET A 39 0.88 4.49 4.48
CA MET A 39 2.26 4.09 4.70
C MET A 39 3.03 5.21 5.40
N ASN A 40 2.88 6.44 4.91
CA ASN A 40 3.61 7.56 5.48
C ASN A 40 3.18 7.87 6.92
N GLN A 41 1.91 7.70 7.22
CA GLN A 41 1.42 7.86 8.58
C GLN A 41 2.03 6.84 9.52
N TYR A 42 2.11 5.60 9.06
CA TYR A 42 2.72 4.54 9.85
C TYR A 42 4.20 4.84 10.08
N CYS A 43 4.91 5.23 9.02
CA CYS A 43 6.32 5.56 9.12
C CYS A 43 6.57 6.71 10.10
N ARG A 44 5.73 7.73 10.03
CA ARG A 44 5.88 8.87 10.91
C ARG A 44 5.64 8.48 12.37
N LYS A 45 4.64 7.66 12.59
CA LYS A 45 4.30 7.22 13.93
C LYS A 45 5.42 6.40 14.57
N HIS A 46 6.14 5.64 13.76
CA HIS A 46 7.17 4.72 14.24
C HIS A 46 8.59 5.19 13.97
N ASN A 47 8.74 6.43 13.50
CA ASN A 47 10.05 7.01 13.19
C ASN A 47 10.84 6.18 12.19
N ILE A 48 10.16 5.74 11.14
CA ILE A 48 10.76 4.94 10.09
C ILE A 48 10.97 5.82 8.86
N ILE A 49 12.15 5.73 8.27
CA ILE A 49 12.44 6.45 7.04
C ILE A 49 12.72 5.41 5.96
N VAL A 50 12.04 5.53 4.85
CA VAL A 50 12.24 4.62 3.71
C VAL A 50 12.41 5.44 2.44
N GLU A 51 13.00 4.83 1.42
CA GLU A 51 13.16 5.44 0.11
C GLU A 51 12.47 4.58 -0.92
N CYS A 52 11.96 5.21 -1.97
CA CYS A 52 11.37 4.47 -3.06
C CYS A 52 12.48 3.83 -3.87
N THR A 53 12.52 2.51 -3.86
CA THR A 53 13.59 1.77 -4.52
C THR A 53 13.18 1.21 -5.87
N GLU A 54 11.88 1.00 -6.08
CA GLU A 54 11.38 0.56 -7.38
C GLU A 54 10.08 1.25 -7.68
N TYR A 55 9.91 1.61 -8.93
CA TYR A 55 8.79 2.39 -9.35
C TYR A 55 8.39 1.95 -10.74
N ASP A 56 7.21 1.41 -10.88
CA ASP A 56 6.64 1.19 -12.19
C ASP A 56 5.13 1.41 -12.14
N LYS A 57 4.46 1.13 -13.23
CA LYS A 57 3.07 1.38 -13.37
C LYS A 57 2.21 0.67 -12.38
N HIS A 58 2.60 -0.51 -11.96
CA HIS A 58 1.78 -1.39 -11.15
C HIS A 58 2.31 -1.58 -9.73
N GLU A 59 3.54 -1.20 -9.49
CA GLU A 59 4.17 -1.50 -8.22
C GLU A 59 5.10 -0.41 -7.78
N ARG A 60 5.09 -0.10 -6.49
CA ARG A 60 6.10 0.74 -5.86
C ARG A 60 6.65 0.03 -4.66
N LYS A 61 7.95 0.09 -4.52
CA LYS A 61 8.64 -0.51 -3.41
C LYS A 61 9.41 0.56 -2.65
N TYR A 62 9.31 0.52 -1.34
CA TYR A 62 10.02 1.44 -0.47
C TYR A 62 10.80 0.60 0.53
N SER A 63 12.04 0.96 0.81
CA SER A 63 12.84 0.18 1.74
C SER A 63 13.86 1.05 2.45
N ASN A 64 14.47 0.48 3.49
CA ASN A 64 15.57 1.12 4.16
C ASN A 64 16.63 0.09 4.52
N HIS A 65 17.72 0.55 5.14
CA HIS A 65 18.84 -0.33 5.49
C HIS A 65 18.57 -1.20 6.71
N GLN A 66 17.44 -1.00 7.36
CA GLN A 66 17.09 -1.73 8.58
C GLN A 66 16.17 -2.91 8.32
N GLY A 67 15.97 -3.24 7.06
CA GLY A 67 15.13 -4.38 6.70
C GLY A 67 13.66 -4.09 6.59
N VAL A 68 13.27 -2.83 6.66
CA VAL A 68 11.87 -2.44 6.50
C VAL A 68 11.56 -2.30 5.02
N ARG A 69 10.46 -2.88 4.58
CA ARG A 69 10.01 -2.78 3.19
C ARG A 69 8.51 -2.59 3.13
N PHE A 70 8.08 -1.71 2.25
CA PHE A 70 6.67 -1.51 1.96
C PHE A 70 6.44 -1.70 0.47
N TYR A 71 5.31 -2.30 0.14
CA TYR A 71 4.94 -2.58 -1.24
C TYR A 71 3.54 -2.04 -1.48
N ILE A 72 3.37 -1.29 -2.55
CA ILE A 72 2.06 -0.84 -2.99
C ILE A 72 1.87 -1.39 -4.39
N ASN A 73 1.04 -2.38 -4.51
CA ASN A 73 0.81 -3.08 -5.78
C ASN A 73 -0.59 -2.83 -6.28
N ARG A 74 -0.68 -2.60 -7.57
CA ARG A 74 -1.98 -2.51 -8.20
C ARG A 74 -2.55 -3.91 -8.37
N VAL A 75 -3.81 -4.08 -8.01
CA VAL A 75 -4.47 -5.38 -8.15
C VAL A 75 -5.48 -5.37 -9.28
#